data_ac078f7da056e1a1d14e823d6402c05b
#
_entry.id   ac078f7da056e1a1d14e823d6402c05b
#
_cell.length_a   1.000
_cell.length_b   1.000
_cell.length_c   1.000
_cell.angle_alpha   90.00
_cell.angle_beta   90.00
_cell.angle_gamma   90.00
#
_symmetry.space_group_name_H-M   'P 1'
#
loop_
_entity.id
_entity.type
_entity.pdbx_description
1 polymer ?
#
loop_
_entity_poly.entity_id
_entity_poly.type
_entity_poly.pdbx_seq_one_letter_code
_entity_poly.pdbx_strand_id
1 'polypeptide(L)'
;MANAYEISEDGTSQEIEVTRETLSSNGVYCIIDDSNKNIILWKGRESHVRKKFAGAHMASRLRNEQGTGFRVLPLDEGEEPSDFLSSE
;
A
#
# COMPACT_ATOMS: atom_id res chain seq x y z
N MET A 1 -7.31 -1.95 12.05
CA MET A 1 -6.57 -2.73 11.04
C MET A 1 -7.14 -2.44 9.67
N ALA A 2 -6.30 -2.40 8.67
CA ALA A 2 -6.70 -2.11 7.30
C ALA A 2 -6.34 -3.28 6.40
N ASN A 3 -7.20 -3.51 5.39
CA ASN A 3 -6.90 -4.52 4.38
C ASN A 3 -5.84 -4.01 3.42
N ALA A 4 -4.84 -4.85 3.17
CA ALA A 4 -3.74 -4.50 2.31
C ALA A 4 -3.25 -5.72 1.54
N TYR A 5 -2.48 -5.45 0.50
CA TYR A 5 -1.78 -6.49 -0.25
C TYR A 5 -0.29 -6.28 -0.06
N GLU A 6 0.36 -7.28 0.52
CA GLU A 6 1.81 -7.27 0.64
C GLU A 6 2.41 -7.75 -0.67
N ILE A 7 3.39 -7.00 -1.18
CA ILE A 7 3.92 -7.22 -2.52
C ILE A 7 5.25 -7.97 -2.42
N SER A 8 5.42 -8.98 -3.26
CA SER A 8 6.67 -9.74 -3.36
C SER A 8 7.46 -9.33 -4.59
N GLU A 9 8.76 -9.63 -4.58
CA GLU A 9 9.64 -9.23 -5.69
C GLU A 9 9.27 -9.87 -7.02
N ASP A 10 8.65 -11.04 -6.97
CA ASP A 10 8.24 -11.76 -8.19
C ASP A 10 6.91 -11.26 -8.74
N GLY A 11 6.35 -10.22 -8.14
CA GLY A 11 5.09 -9.64 -8.61
C GLY A 11 3.85 -10.24 -7.99
N THR A 12 4.00 -11.27 -7.14
CA THR A 12 2.84 -11.83 -6.44
C THR A 12 2.47 -10.95 -5.26
N SER A 13 1.24 -11.12 -4.78
CA SER A 13 0.76 -10.37 -3.64
C SER A 13 0.00 -11.30 -2.69
N GLN A 14 -0.04 -10.91 -1.42
CA GLN A 14 -0.77 -11.64 -0.40
C GLN A 14 -1.65 -10.67 0.37
N GLU A 15 -2.92 -11.01 0.50
CA GLU A 15 -3.85 -10.17 1.25
C GLU A 15 -3.59 -10.34 2.74
N ILE A 16 -3.38 -9.23 3.44
CA ILE A 16 -3.11 -9.22 4.87
C ILE A 16 -3.82 -8.04 5.52
N GLU A 17 -3.89 -8.05 6.84
CA GLU A 17 -4.34 -6.89 7.59
C GLU A 17 -3.14 -6.21 8.20
N VAL A 18 -3.12 -4.87 8.14
CA VAL A 18 -1.97 -4.09 8.60
C VAL A 18 -2.39 -3.03 9.60
N THR A 19 -1.46 -2.70 10.49
CA THR A 19 -1.52 -1.51 11.34
C THR A 19 -0.21 -0.76 11.14
N ARG A 20 -0.11 0.43 11.75
CA ARG A 20 1.15 1.20 11.63
C ARG A 20 2.35 0.39 12.13
N GLU A 21 2.14 -0.42 13.16
CA GLU A 21 3.23 -1.17 13.78
C GLU A 21 3.62 -2.42 13.00
N THR A 22 2.76 -2.91 12.13
CA THR A 22 3.02 -4.16 11.40
C THR A 22 3.65 -3.95 10.04
N LEU A 23 3.79 -2.70 9.59
CA LEU A 23 4.43 -2.41 8.32
C LEU A 23 5.94 -2.55 8.48
N SER A 24 6.55 -3.29 7.54
CA SER A 24 7.99 -3.56 7.59
C SER A 24 8.74 -2.61 6.67
N SER A 25 9.91 -2.13 7.13
CA SER A 25 10.76 -1.27 6.30
C SER A 25 11.23 -1.95 5.02
N ASN A 26 11.24 -3.29 5.01
CA ASN A 26 11.59 -4.05 3.80
C ASN A 26 10.40 -4.28 2.89
N GLY A 27 9.21 -3.88 3.28
CA GLY A 27 7.99 -4.23 2.58
C GLY A 27 7.44 -3.12 1.72
N VAL A 28 6.61 -3.52 0.78
CA VAL A 28 5.79 -2.61 -0.01
C VAL A 28 4.36 -3.13 0.08
N TYR A 29 3.42 -2.24 0.36
CA TYR A 29 2.03 -2.62 0.60
C TYR A 29 1.10 -1.72 -0.20
N CYS A 30 0.03 -2.32 -0.74
CA CYS A 30 -1.07 -1.56 -1.33
C CYS A 30 -2.25 -1.63 -0.36
N ILE A 31 -2.58 -0.51 0.25
CA ILE A 31 -3.61 -0.43 1.29
C ILE A 31 -4.85 0.22 0.69
N ILE A 32 -5.99 -0.46 0.83
CA ILE A 32 -7.24 0.06 0.28
C ILE A 32 -7.91 0.93 1.33
N ASP A 33 -8.07 2.20 1.01
CA ASP A 33 -8.72 3.18 1.88
C ASP A 33 -10.03 3.58 1.24
N ASP A 34 -11.10 2.88 1.61
CA ASP A 34 -12.43 3.13 1.04
C ASP A 34 -12.98 4.49 1.44
N SER A 35 -12.66 4.95 2.63
CA SER A 35 -13.21 6.21 3.14
C SER A 35 -12.78 7.40 2.30
N ASN A 36 -11.50 7.41 1.90
CA ASN A 36 -10.93 8.51 1.13
C ASN A 36 -10.77 8.15 -0.35
N LYS A 37 -11.14 6.94 -0.74
CA LYS A 37 -11.04 6.44 -2.10
C LYS A 37 -9.61 6.48 -2.60
N ASN A 38 -8.70 6.00 -1.77
CA ASN A 38 -7.27 5.93 -2.11
C ASN A 38 -6.81 4.49 -2.13
N ILE A 39 -5.93 4.20 -3.07
CA ILE A 39 -5.07 3.01 -3.00
C ILE A 39 -3.72 3.53 -2.53
N ILE A 40 -3.39 3.30 -1.27
CA ILE A 40 -2.16 3.81 -0.70
C ILE A 40 -1.04 2.84 -1.03
N LEU A 41 -0.06 3.32 -1.80
CA LEU A 41 1.13 2.54 -2.11
C LEU A 41 2.20 2.93 -1.11
N TRP A 42 2.31 2.16 -0.03
CA TRP A 42 3.27 2.42 1.03
C TRP A 42 4.56 1.68 0.74
N LYS A 43 5.67 2.41 0.75
CA LYS A 43 6.98 1.87 0.39
C LYS A 43 7.91 1.97 1.59
N GLY A 44 8.42 0.84 2.04
CA GLY A 44 9.37 0.80 3.13
C GLY A 44 10.71 1.40 2.72
N ARG A 45 11.39 1.99 3.70
CA ARG A 45 12.66 2.71 3.45
C ARG A 45 13.72 1.78 2.89
N GLU A 46 13.70 0.51 3.27
CA GLU A 46 14.70 -0.46 2.85
C GLU A 46 14.14 -1.47 1.83
N SER A 47 13.00 -1.17 1.23
CA SER A 47 12.40 -2.09 0.28
C SER A 47 13.16 -2.12 -1.04
N HIS A 48 13.21 -3.31 -1.64
CA HIS A 48 13.89 -3.50 -2.91
C HIS A 48 13.12 -2.81 -4.04
N VAL A 49 13.86 -2.32 -5.04
CA VAL A 49 13.26 -1.59 -6.16
C VAL A 49 12.24 -2.46 -6.92
N ARG A 50 12.48 -3.77 -7.01
CA ARG A 50 11.53 -4.68 -7.68
C ARG A 50 10.19 -4.71 -6.99
N LYS A 51 10.18 -4.68 -5.66
CA LYS A 51 8.94 -4.60 -4.90
C LYS A 51 8.22 -3.29 -5.16
N LYS A 52 8.95 -2.20 -5.30
CA LYS A 52 8.35 -0.90 -5.57
C LYS A 52 7.68 -0.88 -6.94
N PHE A 53 8.31 -1.45 -7.95
CA PHE A 53 7.71 -1.56 -9.29
C PHE A 53 6.48 -2.46 -9.26
N ALA A 54 6.59 -3.62 -8.63
CA ALA A 54 5.46 -4.55 -8.54
C ALA A 54 4.31 -3.91 -7.78
N GLY A 55 4.61 -3.16 -6.72
CA GLY A 55 3.61 -2.45 -5.95
C GLY A 55 2.88 -1.39 -6.75
N ALA A 56 3.62 -0.63 -7.55
CA ALA A 56 3.00 0.39 -8.40
C ALA A 56 2.07 -0.24 -9.42
N HIS A 57 2.46 -1.38 -9.99
CA HIS A 57 1.63 -2.12 -10.93
C HIS A 57 0.34 -2.60 -10.25
N MET A 58 0.48 -3.18 -9.06
CA MET A 58 -0.67 -3.67 -8.31
C MET A 58 -1.59 -2.54 -7.89
N ALA A 59 -1.02 -1.40 -7.48
CA ALA A 59 -1.83 -0.25 -7.10
C ALA A 59 -2.70 0.24 -8.25
N SER A 60 -2.15 0.28 -9.46
CA SER A 60 -2.91 0.67 -10.64
C SER A 60 -4.04 -0.31 -10.93
N ARG A 61 -3.76 -1.61 -10.80
CA ARG A 61 -4.80 -2.63 -10.99
C ARG A 61 -5.91 -2.48 -9.98
N LEU A 62 -5.54 -2.29 -8.71
CA LEU A 62 -6.54 -2.14 -7.65
C LEU A 62 -7.39 -0.90 -7.87
N ARG A 63 -6.77 0.20 -8.30
CA ARG A 63 -7.52 1.41 -8.60
C ARG A 63 -8.57 1.14 -9.68
N ASN A 64 -8.18 0.43 -10.73
CA ASN A 64 -9.10 0.11 -11.81
C ASN A 64 -10.22 -0.82 -11.35
N GLU A 65 -9.90 -1.76 -10.46
CA GLU A 65 -10.89 -2.70 -9.94
C GLU A 65 -11.88 -2.03 -8.99
N GLN A 66 -11.40 -1.07 -8.19
CA GLN A 66 -12.27 -0.38 -7.24
C GLN A 66 -13.20 0.61 -7.92
N GLY A 67 -12.81 1.10 -9.08
CA GLY A 67 -13.70 1.90 -9.91
C GLY A 67 -13.51 3.39 -9.76
N THR A 68 -14.57 4.11 -10.14
CA THR A 68 -14.55 5.56 -10.28
C THR A 68 -14.26 6.26 -8.96
N GLY A 69 -13.37 7.23 -9.01
CA GLY A 69 -13.06 8.06 -7.86
C GLY A 69 -11.87 7.61 -7.06
N PHE A 70 -11.42 6.38 -7.25
CA PHE A 70 -10.20 5.92 -6.57
C PHE A 70 -8.96 6.45 -7.27
N ARG A 71 -7.91 6.71 -6.48
CA ARG A 71 -6.63 7.16 -7.02
C ARG A 71 -5.51 6.52 -6.21
N VAL A 72 -4.33 6.45 -6.81
CA VAL A 72 -3.14 5.92 -6.14
C VAL A 72 -2.48 7.05 -5.36
N LEU A 73 -2.22 6.80 -4.07
CA LEU A 73 -1.53 7.74 -3.21
C LEU A 73 -0.21 7.10 -2.77
N PRO A 74 0.91 7.51 -3.34
CA PRO A 74 2.20 6.95 -2.94
C PRO A 74 2.67 7.58 -1.63
N LEU A 75 3.14 6.75 -0.71
CA LEU A 75 3.71 7.20 0.57
C LEU A 75 5.01 6.45 0.81
N ASP A 76 6.03 7.19 1.25
CA ASP A 76 7.28 6.58 1.68
C ASP A 76 7.29 6.50 3.20
N GLU A 77 7.95 5.46 3.72
CA GLU A 77 8.11 5.30 5.15
C GLU A 77 8.73 6.57 5.75
N GLY A 78 8.10 7.07 6.82
CA GLY A 78 8.53 8.30 7.48
C GLY A 78 7.86 9.55 6.97
N GLU A 79 7.13 9.47 5.86
CA GLU A 79 6.46 10.62 5.26
C GLU A 79 4.94 10.50 5.32
N GLU A 80 4.45 9.59 6.13
CA GLU A 80 3.00 9.39 6.26
C GLU A 80 2.37 10.59 6.96
N PRO A 81 1.13 10.95 6.57
CA PRO A 81 0.40 11.95 7.33
C PRO A 81 0.10 11.47 8.74
N SER A 82 -0.16 12.42 9.64
CA SER A 82 -0.36 12.09 11.06
C SER A 82 -1.57 11.16 11.28
N ASP A 83 -2.55 11.19 10.39
CA ASP A 83 -3.75 10.37 10.50
C ASP A 83 -3.65 9.04 9.75
N PHE A 84 -2.47 8.72 9.21
CA PHE A 84 -2.27 7.48 8.46
C PHE A 84 -2.54 6.28 9.36
N LEU A 85 -3.53 5.47 9.00
CA LEU A 85 -3.96 4.27 9.73
C LEU A 85 -4.31 4.56 11.21
N SER A 86 -4.65 5.80 11.53
CA SER A 86 -4.91 6.16 12.93
C SER A 86 -6.23 5.61 13.44
N SER A 87 -7.18 5.35 12.57
CA SER A 87 -8.49 4.82 12.93
C SER A 87 -8.56 3.29 12.89
N GLU A 88 -7.46 2.63 12.60
CA GLU A 88 -7.43 1.19 12.38
C GLU A 88 -7.10 0.34 13.61
#